data_e47d6ef6f50d94e39f78515b38dcc5f9
#
_entry.id   e47d6ef6f50d94e39f78515b38dcc5f9
#
_cell.length_a   1.000
_cell.length_b   1.000
_cell.length_c   1.000
_cell.angle_alpha   90.00
_cell.angle_beta   90.00
_cell.angle_gamma   90.00
#
_symmetry.space_group_name_H-M   'P 1'
#
loop_
_entity.id
_entity.type
_entity.pdbx_description
1 polymer ?
#
loop_
_entity_poly.entity_id
_entity_poly.type
_entity_poly.pdbx_seq_one_letter_code
_entity_poly.pdbx_strand_id
1 'polypeptide(L)'
;MEKPIKDKVYFYDTNAILDLQDKAFENYFYISSVTLEELEHIKTSKNKDDEVKYLARKALHLLDERMDSYECIVYDSHIEDIINNTSIEITPDSKIVACCYYARKKLVNNLVFYTNDISCKMIAKQIFGLPVESNPAGNGQDEYIYKGYKEITGNTQYINQYMENIDLSQWHINEYLIIRNTDDNSEKEMRFDGEKFVALKLPPSRYIKAKNSLQRCALDILNNPDITIAAILGGYGSGKTFVSMQMALYNVQEKGRASKILGVREFAGEGKEIGALPGDMEDKVGRFFDPLTQSLNGGEFELQSLKMNGVLDTNIPFFMKGTTYNETIIICDEAEDLTESQIRLIGTRLGTDSRIYLAGDYKQSLLSKTNHNPLIKMCNEFKGNKKFGCIYLGEDVRSETSKMFAELFEK
;
A
#
# COMPACT_ATOMS: atom_id res chain seq x y z
N MET A 1 1.12 -30.51 20.75
CA MET A 1 1.62 -29.30 21.45
C MET A 1 3.14 -29.40 21.49
N GLU A 2 3.83 -28.78 20.55
CA GLU A 2 5.29 -28.69 20.56
C GLU A 2 5.71 -27.67 21.63
N LYS A 3 6.67 -28.07 22.48
CA LYS A 3 7.24 -27.17 23.49
C LYS A 3 7.92 -25.99 22.78
N PRO A 4 7.78 -24.75 23.29
CA PRO A 4 8.50 -23.62 22.72
C PRO A 4 10.00 -23.87 22.81
N ILE A 5 10.68 -23.84 21.66
CA ILE A 5 12.13 -23.94 21.55
C ILE A 5 12.68 -22.64 22.17
N LYS A 6 13.35 -22.73 23.32
CA LYS A 6 14.12 -21.61 23.88
C LYS A 6 15.34 -21.40 22.99
N ASP A 7 15.59 -20.15 22.62
CA ASP A 7 16.70 -19.67 21.81
C ASP A 7 16.75 -20.22 20.38
N LYS A 8 15.78 -19.79 19.54
CA LYS A 8 15.75 -20.11 18.11
C LYS A 8 16.86 -19.37 17.38
N VAL A 9 17.56 -20.08 16.47
CA VAL A 9 18.48 -19.48 15.51
C VAL A 9 17.85 -19.55 14.13
N TYR A 10 17.92 -18.48 13.36
CA TYR A 10 17.28 -18.43 12.04
C TYR A 10 18.26 -18.70 10.91
N PHE A 11 17.77 -19.38 9.89
CA PHE A 11 18.37 -19.47 8.57
C PHE A 11 17.50 -18.68 7.60
N TYR A 12 18.00 -17.58 7.08
CA TYR A 12 17.25 -16.70 6.20
C TYR A 12 17.44 -17.06 4.74
N ASP A 13 16.33 -17.05 3.97
CA ASP A 13 16.39 -17.07 2.52
C ASP A 13 16.68 -15.66 1.96
N THR A 14 16.74 -15.54 0.63
CA THR A 14 17.05 -14.27 -0.04
C THR A 14 15.96 -13.23 0.20
N ASN A 15 14.69 -13.63 0.12
CA ASN A 15 13.57 -12.71 0.33
C ASN A 15 13.50 -12.23 1.78
N ALA A 16 13.78 -13.10 2.75
CA ALA A 16 13.83 -12.72 4.15
C ALA A 16 14.90 -11.66 4.43
N ILE A 17 16.09 -11.77 3.84
CA ILE A 17 17.16 -10.76 3.98
C ILE A 17 16.74 -9.44 3.32
N LEU A 18 16.10 -9.48 2.15
CA LEU A 18 15.60 -8.28 1.48
C LEU A 18 14.52 -7.57 2.30
N ASP A 19 13.64 -8.32 2.97
CA ASP A 19 12.54 -7.77 3.76
C ASP A 19 13.00 -7.24 5.13
N LEU A 20 13.87 -7.99 5.82
CA LEU A 20 14.28 -7.68 7.19
C LEU A 20 15.34 -6.59 7.26
N GLN A 21 16.26 -6.53 6.29
CA GLN A 21 17.35 -5.55 6.27
C GLN A 21 18.10 -5.51 7.62
N ASP A 22 18.21 -4.34 8.26
CA ASP A 22 18.86 -4.16 9.56
C ASP A 22 18.30 -5.06 10.68
N LYS A 23 17.02 -5.42 10.62
CA LYS A 23 16.35 -6.28 11.61
C LYS A 23 16.87 -7.72 11.59
N ALA A 24 17.39 -8.20 10.46
CA ALA A 24 18.00 -9.52 10.37
C ALA A 24 19.19 -9.66 11.34
N PHE A 25 19.88 -8.56 11.62
CA PHE A 25 21.11 -8.48 12.43
C PHE A 25 20.87 -8.23 13.93
N GLU A 26 19.61 -8.27 14.38
CA GLU A 26 19.30 -8.18 15.82
C GLU A 26 19.75 -9.43 16.60
N ASN A 27 19.86 -10.57 15.92
CA ASN A 27 20.36 -11.82 16.47
C ASN A 27 21.30 -12.50 15.46
N TYR A 28 22.12 -13.45 15.96
CA TYR A 28 22.97 -14.26 15.10
C TYR A 28 22.13 -15.18 14.21
N PHE A 29 22.48 -15.31 12.93
CA PHE A 29 21.72 -16.07 11.94
C PHE A 29 22.62 -16.80 10.94
N TYR A 30 22.01 -17.58 10.06
CA TYR A 30 22.65 -18.31 8.97
C TYR A 30 22.07 -17.91 7.63
N ILE A 31 22.91 -17.93 6.59
CA ILE A 31 22.52 -17.80 5.18
C ILE A 31 23.25 -18.83 4.33
N SER A 32 22.87 -18.95 3.05
CA SER A 32 23.63 -19.78 2.08
C SER A 32 24.49 -18.90 1.16
N SER A 33 25.52 -19.51 0.55
CA SER A 33 26.26 -18.86 -0.55
C SER A 33 25.35 -18.54 -1.73
N VAL A 34 24.30 -19.36 -1.96
CA VAL A 34 23.29 -19.12 -3.00
C VAL A 34 22.50 -17.84 -2.74
N THR A 35 22.20 -17.53 -1.46
CA THR A 35 21.57 -16.25 -1.08
C THR A 35 22.42 -15.05 -1.48
N LEU A 36 23.76 -15.14 -1.29
CA LEU A 36 24.67 -14.07 -1.71
C LEU A 36 24.71 -13.91 -3.24
N GLU A 37 24.72 -15.03 -3.97
CA GLU A 37 24.68 -15.03 -5.44
C GLU A 37 23.39 -14.41 -5.97
N GLU A 38 22.24 -14.75 -5.38
CA GLU A 38 20.95 -14.18 -5.76
C GLU A 38 20.88 -12.67 -5.48
N LEU A 39 21.35 -12.21 -4.31
CA LEU A 39 21.42 -10.79 -3.99
C LEU A 39 22.29 -10.01 -4.99
N GLU A 40 23.44 -10.57 -5.38
CA GLU A 40 24.31 -9.96 -6.39
C GLU A 40 23.65 -9.95 -7.77
N HIS A 41 22.95 -11.02 -8.15
CA HIS A 41 22.17 -11.09 -9.38
C HIS A 41 21.04 -10.07 -9.41
N ILE A 42 20.31 -9.91 -8.33
CA ILE A 42 19.22 -8.91 -8.19
C ILE A 42 19.80 -7.50 -8.35
N LYS A 43 20.90 -7.20 -7.69
CA LYS A 43 21.59 -5.90 -7.73
C LYS A 43 21.97 -5.49 -9.16
N THR A 44 22.39 -6.45 -10.00
CA THR A 44 22.88 -6.22 -11.36
C THR A 44 21.83 -6.45 -12.45
N SER A 45 20.66 -6.96 -12.12
CA SER A 45 19.59 -7.30 -13.07
C SER A 45 19.06 -6.07 -13.80
N LYS A 46 18.86 -6.19 -15.13
CA LYS A 46 18.21 -5.15 -15.95
C LYS A 46 16.68 -5.16 -15.83
N ASN A 47 16.09 -6.28 -15.37
CA ASN A 47 14.65 -6.53 -15.37
C ASN A 47 14.00 -6.40 -14.00
N LYS A 48 14.74 -6.03 -12.97
CA LYS A 48 14.21 -5.82 -11.61
C LYS A 48 14.06 -4.33 -11.34
N ASP A 49 13.06 -3.98 -10.53
CA ASP A 49 12.80 -2.60 -10.11
C ASP A 49 14.00 -2.00 -9.36
N ASP A 50 14.20 -0.70 -9.51
CA ASP A 50 15.33 0.00 -8.89
C ASP A 50 15.27 -0.04 -7.36
N GLU A 51 14.08 -0.15 -6.77
CA GLU A 51 13.89 -0.33 -5.34
C GLU A 51 14.42 -1.69 -4.87
N VAL A 52 14.06 -2.76 -5.56
CA VAL A 52 14.55 -4.12 -5.24
C VAL A 52 16.07 -4.21 -5.40
N LYS A 53 16.64 -3.56 -6.44
CA LYS A 53 18.09 -3.43 -6.62
C LYS A 53 18.75 -2.63 -5.49
N TYR A 54 18.09 -1.57 -5.01
CA TYR A 54 18.57 -0.79 -3.89
C TYR A 54 18.57 -1.61 -2.60
N LEU A 55 17.50 -2.34 -2.32
CA LEU A 55 17.40 -3.23 -1.16
C LEU A 55 18.48 -4.34 -1.21
N ALA A 56 18.74 -4.93 -2.37
CA ALA A 56 19.80 -5.91 -2.53
C ALA A 56 21.20 -5.33 -2.31
N ARG A 57 21.47 -4.10 -2.80
CA ARG A 57 22.72 -3.38 -2.51
C ARG A 57 22.88 -3.09 -1.03
N LYS A 58 21.82 -2.62 -0.38
CA LYS A 58 21.83 -2.35 1.06
C LYS A 58 22.05 -3.61 1.88
N ALA A 59 21.37 -4.72 1.52
CA ALA A 59 21.53 -6.00 2.18
C ALA A 59 22.97 -6.53 2.06
N LEU A 60 23.58 -6.48 0.86
CA LEU A 60 24.98 -6.87 0.66
C LEU A 60 25.94 -5.99 1.47
N HIS A 61 25.69 -4.69 1.57
CA HIS A 61 26.49 -3.76 2.36
C HIS A 61 26.42 -4.08 3.88
N LEU A 62 25.20 -4.36 4.37
CA LEU A 62 25.00 -4.76 5.77
C LEU A 62 25.69 -6.11 6.09
N LEU A 63 25.65 -7.07 5.15
CA LEU A 63 26.33 -8.36 5.29
C LEU A 63 27.85 -8.19 5.30
N ASP A 64 28.40 -7.30 4.49
CA ASP A 64 29.84 -6.97 4.48
C ASP A 64 30.28 -6.27 5.77
N GLU A 65 29.52 -5.26 6.23
CA GLU A 65 29.84 -4.51 7.45
C GLU A 65 29.72 -5.33 8.73
N ARG A 66 28.90 -6.39 8.74
CA ARG A 66 28.53 -7.16 9.93
C ARG A 66 28.83 -8.67 9.79
N MET A 67 29.96 -9.01 9.19
CA MET A 67 30.37 -10.41 8.93
C MET A 67 30.39 -11.30 10.18
N ASP A 68 30.60 -10.72 11.35
CA ASP A 68 30.61 -11.46 12.64
C ASP A 68 29.19 -11.79 13.15
N SER A 69 28.14 -11.27 12.54
CA SER A 69 26.75 -11.43 12.96
C SER A 69 26.04 -12.61 12.31
N TYR A 70 26.67 -13.30 11.36
CA TYR A 70 26.08 -14.43 10.66
C TYR A 70 27.13 -15.46 10.20
N GLU A 71 26.67 -16.64 9.83
CA GLU A 71 27.49 -17.67 9.18
C GLU A 71 26.92 -18.04 7.82
N CYS A 72 27.81 -18.10 6.82
CA CYS A 72 27.44 -18.47 5.46
C CYS A 72 27.75 -19.95 5.20
N ILE A 73 26.71 -20.71 4.89
CA ILE A 73 26.84 -22.11 4.49
C ILE A 73 27.11 -22.16 2.98
N VAL A 74 28.29 -22.65 2.63
CA VAL A 74 28.70 -22.79 1.23
C VAL A 74 27.99 -24.01 0.62
N TYR A 75 27.27 -23.76 -0.49
CA TYR A 75 26.69 -24.83 -1.27
C TYR A 75 27.79 -25.61 -2.02
N ASP A 76 27.93 -26.91 -1.76
CA ASP A 76 28.93 -27.76 -2.33
C ASP A 76 28.33 -29.09 -2.80
N SER A 77 29.17 -30.00 -3.32
CA SER A 77 28.76 -31.31 -3.82
C SER A 77 28.10 -32.18 -2.74
N HIS A 78 28.50 -32.07 -1.46
CA HIS A 78 27.87 -32.82 -0.37
C HIS A 78 26.43 -32.35 -0.12
N ILE A 79 26.17 -31.04 -0.25
CA ILE A 79 24.81 -30.49 -0.10
C ILE A 79 24.00 -30.80 -1.36
N GLU A 80 24.63 -30.81 -2.55
CA GLU A 80 23.98 -31.25 -3.80
C GLU A 80 23.52 -32.72 -3.75
N ASP A 81 24.31 -33.59 -3.15
CA ASP A 81 23.93 -35.01 -2.94
C ASP A 81 22.68 -35.12 -2.04
N ILE A 82 22.46 -34.19 -1.11
CA ILE A 82 21.24 -34.15 -0.30
C ILE A 82 20.01 -33.92 -1.19
N ILE A 83 20.10 -33.02 -2.18
CA ILE A 83 19.02 -32.78 -3.14
C ILE A 83 18.83 -33.95 -4.07
N ASN A 84 19.92 -34.53 -4.60
CA ASN A 84 19.90 -35.67 -5.49
C ASN A 84 19.26 -36.93 -4.87
N ASN A 85 19.30 -37.05 -3.55
CA ASN A 85 18.61 -38.11 -2.81
C ASN A 85 17.10 -37.84 -2.64
N THR A 86 16.61 -36.71 -3.14
CA THR A 86 15.19 -36.39 -3.24
C THR A 86 14.76 -36.44 -4.71
N SER A 87 13.47 -36.38 -4.96
CA SER A 87 12.94 -36.34 -6.36
C SER A 87 12.65 -34.92 -6.83
N ILE A 88 13.33 -33.91 -6.25
CA ILE A 88 13.12 -32.52 -6.61
C ILE A 88 14.20 -31.99 -7.55
N GLU A 89 13.84 -31.01 -8.36
CA GLU A 89 14.76 -30.32 -9.25
C GLU A 89 15.75 -29.44 -8.46
N ILE A 90 16.98 -29.36 -8.99
CA ILE A 90 18.01 -28.45 -8.44
C ILE A 90 17.70 -27.04 -8.89
N THR A 91 17.09 -26.26 -8.02
CA THR A 91 16.76 -24.83 -8.19
C THR A 91 17.48 -24.01 -7.12
N PRO A 92 17.57 -22.67 -7.25
CA PRO A 92 18.10 -21.82 -6.18
C PRO A 92 17.41 -22.08 -4.84
N ASP A 93 16.08 -22.20 -4.84
CA ASP A 93 15.26 -22.47 -3.64
C ASP A 93 15.65 -23.80 -2.99
N SER A 94 15.73 -24.88 -3.78
CA SER A 94 16.11 -26.20 -3.26
C SER A 94 17.52 -26.22 -2.70
N LYS A 95 18.46 -25.46 -3.28
CA LYS A 95 19.83 -25.29 -2.78
C LYS A 95 19.86 -24.56 -1.43
N ILE A 96 19.13 -23.45 -1.30
CA ILE A 96 19.03 -22.69 -0.04
C ILE A 96 18.46 -23.58 1.07
N VAL A 97 17.36 -24.30 0.78
CA VAL A 97 16.72 -25.20 1.75
C VAL A 97 17.65 -26.36 2.15
N ALA A 98 18.40 -26.94 1.19
CA ALA A 98 19.36 -27.98 1.46
C ALA A 98 20.53 -27.51 2.34
N CYS A 99 21.02 -26.27 2.13
CA CYS A 99 22.00 -25.65 3.02
C CYS A 99 21.46 -25.52 4.45
N CYS A 100 20.22 -25.09 4.62
CA CYS A 100 19.57 -25.03 5.93
C CYS A 100 19.45 -26.43 6.56
N TYR A 101 19.02 -27.42 5.80
CA TYR A 101 18.91 -28.80 6.28
C TYR A 101 20.27 -29.34 6.74
N TYR A 102 21.33 -29.15 5.95
CA TYR A 102 22.68 -29.51 6.30
C TYR A 102 23.13 -28.84 7.60
N ALA A 103 23.00 -27.52 7.68
CA ALA A 103 23.38 -26.75 8.85
C ALA A 103 22.63 -27.22 10.11
N ARG A 104 21.31 -27.47 9.99
CA ARG A 104 20.50 -27.99 11.10
C ARG A 104 20.95 -29.39 11.56
N LYS A 105 21.37 -30.26 10.66
CA LYS A 105 21.76 -31.60 10.99
C LYS A 105 23.19 -31.72 11.53
N LYS A 106 24.08 -30.81 11.10
CA LYS A 106 25.51 -30.91 11.39
C LYS A 106 26.05 -29.86 12.37
N LEU A 107 25.41 -28.68 12.40
CA LEU A 107 25.95 -27.54 13.15
C LEU A 107 25.02 -27.11 14.30
N VAL A 108 23.76 -26.82 14.03
CA VAL A 108 22.83 -26.18 14.95
C VAL A 108 21.45 -26.81 14.90
N ASN A 109 21.12 -27.69 15.84
CA ASN A 109 19.89 -28.47 15.86
C ASN A 109 18.60 -27.67 16.15
N ASN A 110 18.70 -26.46 16.69
CA ASN A 110 17.57 -25.52 16.94
C ASN A 110 17.38 -24.50 15.80
N LEU A 111 17.99 -24.73 14.64
CA LEU A 111 17.87 -23.86 13.48
C LEU A 111 16.44 -23.90 12.90
N VAL A 112 15.90 -22.73 12.61
CA VAL A 112 14.57 -22.56 12.00
C VAL A 112 14.75 -21.87 10.65
N PHE A 113 14.19 -22.43 9.61
CA PHE A 113 14.20 -21.81 8.28
C PHE A 113 13.18 -20.67 8.26
N TYR A 114 13.60 -19.49 7.87
CA TYR A 114 12.73 -18.31 7.80
C TYR A 114 12.59 -17.87 6.35
N THR A 115 11.38 -17.98 5.82
CA THR A 115 11.07 -17.61 4.44
C THR A 115 9.63 -17.12 4.31
N ASN A 116 9.41 -16.12 3.46
CA ASN A 116 8.08 -15.68 3.03
C ASN A 116 7.69 -16.32 1.69
N ASP A 117 8.60 -17.01 0.99
CA ASP A 117 8.32 -17.72 -0.25
C ASP A 117 7.57 -19.04 0.00
N ILE A 118 6.44 -19.21 -0.71
CA ILE A 118 5.58 -20.39 -0.56
C ILE A 118 6.28 -21.66 -1.06
N SER A 119 7.02 -21.56 -2.18
CA SER A 119 7.73 -22.70 -2.77
C SER A 119 8.85 -23.17 -1.86
N CYS A 120 9.70 -22.25 -1.39
CA CYS A 120 10.74 -22.52 -0.39
C CYS A 120 10.15 -23.15 0.87
N LYS A 121 9.04 -22.61 1.37
CA LYS A 121 8.33 -23.12 2.56
C LYS A 121 7.82 -24.53 2.38
N MET A 122 7.23 -24.85 1.22
CA MET A 122 6.74 -26.19 0.91
C MET A 122 7.89 -27.19 0.79
N ILE A 123 8.95 -26.85 0.08
CA ILE A 123 10.15 -27.69 -0.04
C ILE A 123 10.73 -27.97 1.36
N ALA A 124 10.94 -26.93 2.16
CA ALA A 124 11.51 -27.05 3.50
C ALA A 124 10.67 -27.94 4.43
N LYS A 125 9.34 -27.77 4.45
CA LYS A 125 8.45 -28.54 5.34
C LYS A 125 8.18 -29.95 4.85
N GLN A 126 7.80 -30.11 3.58
CA GLN A 126 7.28 -31.39 3.07
C GLN A 126 8.39 -32.35 2.67
N ILE A 127 9.51 -31.84 2.19
CA ILE A 127 10.61 -32.68 1.67
C ILE A 127 11.70 -32.85 2.72
N PHE A 128 12.12 -31.75 3.35
CA PHE A 128 13.22 -31.79 4.29
C PHE A 128 12.80 -31.86 5.77
N GLY A 129 11.51 -31.75 6.08
CA GLY A 129 10.99 -31.78 7.46
C GLY A 129 11.55 -30.69 8.37
N LEU A 130 11.90 -29.54 7.82
CA LEU A 130 12.44 -28.42 8.57
C LEU A 130 11.34 -27.67 9.31
N PRO A 131 11.62 -27.16 10.52
CA PRO A 131 10.76 -26.14 11.13
C PRO A 131 10.89 -24.84 10.32
N VAL A 132 9.76 -24.30 9.89
CA VAL A 132 9.71 -23.08 9.09
C VAL A 132 8.89 -22.03 9.80
N GLU A 133 9.44 -20.83 9.86
CA GLU A 133 8.74 -19.61 10.25
C GLU A 133 8.70 -18.64 9.08
N SER A 134 7.73 -17.80 9.06
CA SER A 134 7.56 -16.72 8.09
C SER A 134 6.98 -15.53 8.84
N ASN A 135 7.20 -14.34 8.32
CA ASN A 135 6.51 -13.17 8.84
C ASN A 135 5.00 -13.44 8.72
N PRO A 136 4.21 -13.31 9.81
CA PRO A 136 2.76 -13.45 9.74
C PRO A 136 2.12 -12.54 8.68
N ALA A 137 2.74 -11.41 8.36
CA ALA A 137 2.34 -10.51 7.26
C ALA A 137 2.68 -11.08 5.86
N GLY A 138 3.56 -12.10 5.74
CA GLY A 138 3.99 -12.70 4.46
C GLY A 138 3.23 -13.97 4.03
N ASN A 139 2.33 -14.48 4.84
CA ASN A 139 1.65 -15.75 4.60
C ASN A 139 0.30 -15.61 3.87
N GLY A 140 0.22 -14.94 2.73
CA GLY A 140 -1.03 -14.96 1.93
C GLY A 140 -2.31 -14.56 2.68
N GLN A 141 -2.20 -14.09 3.92
CA GLN A 141 -3.23 -13.28 4.56
C GLN A 141 -3.11 -11.92 3.89
N ASP A 142 -4.15 -11.50 3.23
CA ASP A 142 -4.30 -10.15 2.76
C ASP A 142 -3.75 -9.22 3.84
N GLU A 143 -2.77 -8.39 3.49
CA GLU A 143 -2.22 -7.38 4.41
C GLU A 143 -3.41 -6.66 5.05
N TYR A 144 -3.41 -6.57 6.39
CA TYR A 144 -4.50 -5.87 7.07
C TYR A 144 -4.59 -4.45 6.52
N ILE A 145 -5.70 -4.18 5.87
CA ILE A 145 -5.95 -2.90 5.26
C ILE A 145 -6.85 -2.10 6.18
N TYR A 146 -6.31 -1.00 6.68
CA TYR A 146 -7.10 -0.04 7.42
C TYR A 146 -8.12 0.63 6.50
N LYS A 147 -9.39 0.25 6.61
CA LYS A 147 -10.47 0.75 5.76
C LYS A 147 -11.00 2.12 6.19
N GLY A 148 -10.66 2.59 7.39
CA GLY A 148 -11.14 3.84 7.96
C GLY A 148 -12.56 3.80 8.49
N TYR A 149 -13.22 2.63 8.51
CA TYR A 149 -14.56 2.47 9.06
C TYR A 149 -14.84 1.07 9.59
N LYS A 150 -15.85 1.00 10.46
CA LYS A 150 -16.50 -0.23 10.90
C LYS A 150 -17.99 -0.14 10.62
N GLU A 151 -18.64 -1.28 10.35
CA GLU A 151 -20.06 -1.35 10.07
C GLU A 151 -20.78 -2.20 11.10
N ILE A 152 -21.98 -1.78 11.47
CA ILE A 152 -22.93 -2.59 12.24
C ILE A 152 -24.26 -2.63 11.49
N THR A 153 -24.84 -3.81 11.40
CA THR A 153 -26.15 -4.03 10.81
C THR A 153 -27.02 -4.79 11.83
N GLY A 154 -28.21 -4.31 12.10
CA GLY A 154 -29.12 -4.95 13.04
C GLY A 154 -30.37 -4.15 13.26
N ASN A 155 -31.29 -4.69 14.07
CA ASN A 155 -32.49 -3.98 14.50
C ASN A 155 -32.16 -2.86 15.50
N THR A 156 -33.14 -2.01 15.75
CA THR A 156 -32.98 -0.86 16.66
C THR A 156 -32.52 -1.27 18.06
N GLN A 157 -33.01 -2.40 18.57
CA GLN A 157 -32.64 -2.88 19.91
C GLN A 157 -31.15 -3.29 19.95
N TYR A 158 -30.68 -4.02 18.95
CA TYR A 158 -29.28 -4.44 18.83
C TYR A 158 -28.35 -3.23 18.69
N ILE A 159 -28.72 -2.26 17.85
CA ILE A 159 -27.95 -1.04 17.63
C ILE A 159 -27.81 -0.23 18.94
N ASN A 160 -28.92 -0.06 19.68
CA ASN A 160 -28.89 0.65 20.97
C ASN A 160 -27.97 -0.07 21.98
N GLN A 161 -28.11 -1.40 22.11
CA GLN A 161 -27.26 -2.20 23.00
C GLN A 161 -25.78 -2.10 22.60
N TYR A 162 -25.46 -2.11 21.30
CA TYR A 162 -24.09 -1.91 20.81
C TYR A 162 -23.55 -0.54 21.18
N MET A 163 -24.34 0.52 20.98
CA MET A 163 -23.93 1.90 21.29
C MET A 163 -23.75 2.17 22.78
N GLU A 164 -24.53 1.50 23.65
CA GLU A 164 -24.41 1.60 25.11
C GLU A 164 -23.13 0.91 25.62
N ASN A 165 -22.66 -0.15 24.93
CA ASN A 165 -21.52 -0.96 25.35
C ASN A 165 -20.28 -0.78 24.46
N ILE A 166 -20.24 0.24 23.62
CA ILE A 166 -19.15 0.47 22.68
C ILE A 166 -17.85 0.79 23.43
N ASP A 167 -16.80 0.01 23.16
CA ASP A 167 -15.46 0.26 23.68
C ASP A 167 -14.73 1.28 22.81
N LEU A 168 -14.70 2.53 23.23
CA LEU A 168 -14.07 3.62 22.50
C LEU A 168 -12.55 3.48 22.39
N SER A 169 -11.90 2.67 23.22
CA SER A 169 -10.45 2.45 23.15
C SER A 169 -10.01 1.69 21.90
N GLN A 170 -10.94 1.00 21.25
CA GLN A 170 -10.72 0.25 20.01
C GLN A 170 -10.94 1.09 18.73
N TRP A 171 -11.18 2.38 18.88
CA TRP A 171 -11.44 3.29 17.78
C TRP A 171 -10.28 4.25 17.56
N HIS A 172 -10.02 4.51 16.28
CA HIS A 172 -9.01 5.48 15.87
C HIS A 172 -9.67 6.83 15.55
N ILE A 173 -9.00 7.94 15.90
CA ILE A 173 -9.48 9.26 15.50
C ILE A 173 -9.65 9.32 13.98
N ASN A 174 -10.73 9.96 13.51
CA ASN A 174 -11.18 9.99 12.11
C ASN A 174 -11.62 8.63 11.53
N GLU A 175 -11.87 7.62 12.36
CA GLU A 175 -12.52 6.38 11.93
C GLU A 175 -14.05 6.55 11.97
N TYR A 176 -14.75 5.90 11.04
CA TYR A 176 -16.19 6.02 10.89
C TYR A 176 -16.94 4.79 11.40
N LEU A 177 -18.09 5.03 12.02
CA LEU A 177 -19.09 4.01 12.30
C LEU A 177 -20.26 4.18 11.33
N ILE A 178 -20.53 3.15 10.54
CA ILE A 178 -21.69 3.07 9.64
C ILE A 178 -22.70 2.13 10.26
N ILE A 179 -23.89 2.65 10.50
CA ILE A 179 -25.01 1.93 11.13
C ILE A 179 -26.08 1.69 10.08
N ARG A 180 -26.45 0.42 9.90
CA ARG A 180 -27.58 0.02 9.01
C ARG A 180 -28.67 -0.60 9.87
N ASN A 181 -29.80 0.10 9.99
CA ASN A 181 -30.95 -0.38 10.75
C ASN A 181 -31.87 -1.23 9.86
N THR A 182 -32.10 -2.48 10.28
CA THR A 182 -32.94 -3.43 9.54
C THR A 182 -34.44 -3.23 9.76
N ASP A 183 -34.86 -2.45 10.78
CA ASP A 183 -36.27 -2.20 11.04
C ASP A 183 -36.88 -1.19 10.07
N ASP A 184 -36.12 -0.17 9.69
CA ASP A 184 -36.55 0.94 8.86
C ASP A 184 -35.68 1.16 7.58
N ASN A 185 -34.68 0.32 7.38
CA ASN A 185 -33.68 0.42 6.32
C ASN A 185 -32.91 1.76 6.28
N SER A 186 -32.82 2.44 7.44
CA SER A 186 -32.07 3.67 7.54
C SER A 186 -30.56 3.42 7.67
N GLU A 187 -29.77 4.36 7.14
CA GLU A 187 -28.33 4.39 7.28
C GLU A 187 -27.92 5.66 8.01
N LYS A 188 -26.96 5.53 8.94
CA LYS A 188 -26.39 6.65 9.67
C LYS A 188 -24.88 6.47 9.78
N GLU A 189 -24.15 7.55 9.48
CA GLU A 189 -22.71 7.61 9.62
C GLU A 189 -22.31 8.57 10.74
N MET A 190 -21.29 8.18 11.49
CA MET A 190 -20.68 9.02 12.51
C MET A 190 -19.17 8.90 12.45
N ARG A 191 -18.45 9.97 12.75
CA ARG A 191 -17.00 10.00 12.82
C ARG A 191 -16.54 10.02 14.28
N PHE A 192 -15.56 9.22 14.62
CA PHE A 192 -14.90 9.28 15.92
C PHE A 192 -13.90 10.44 15.94
N ASP A 193 -14.05 11.39 16.85
CA ASP A 193 -13.21 12.57 16.96
C ASP A 193 -12.01 12.40 17.91
N GLY A 194 -11.88 11.21 18.51
CA GLY A 194 -10.89 10.89 19.52
C GLY A 194 -11.48 10.78 20.92
N GLU A 195 -12.68 11.31 21.14
CA GLU A 195 -13.40 11.26 22.42
C GLU A 195 -14.79 10.63 22.28
N LYS A 196 -15.50 10.98 21.19
CA LYS A 196 -16.88 10.56 20.92
C LYS A 196 -17.19 10.50 19.44
N PHE A 197 -18.32 9.89 19.11
CA PHE A 197 -18.88 9.92 17.76
C PHE A 197 -19.62 11.23 17.48
N VAL A 198 -19.27 11.89 16.38
CA VAL A 198 -19.85 13.14 15.92
C VAL A 198 -20.51 12.98 14.55
N ALA A 199 -21.50 13.82 14.26
CA ALA A 199 -22.13 13.85 12.95
C ALA A 199 -21.16 14.33 11.87
N LEU A 200 -21.33 13.83 10.64
CA LEU A 200 -20.54 14.24 9.48
C LEU A 200 -20.80 15.72 9.13
N LYS A 201 -19.75 16.41 8.69
CA LYS A 201 -19.81 17.78 8.17
C LYS A 201 -19.69 17.75 6.65
N LEU A 202 -20.82 17.63 5.96
CA LEU A 202 -20.86 17.52 4.50
C LEU A 202 -20.85 18.89 3.81
N PRO A 203 -20.28 19.00 2.60
CA PRO A 203 -20.45 20.17 1.75
C PRO A 203 -21.93 20.30 1.31
N PRO A 204 -22.39 21.50 0.90
CA PRO A 204 -23.73 21.65 0.34
C PRO A 204 -23.89 20.78 -0.91
N SER A 205 -25.04 20.10 -1.04
CA SER A 205 -25.33 19.14 -2.12
C SER A 205 -25.32 19.73 -3.53
N ARG A 206 -25.37 21.07 -3.65
CA ARG A 206 -25.24 21.78 -4.96
C ARG A 206 -23.82 21.67 -5.55
N TYR A 207 -22.79 21.44 -4.71
CA TYR A 207 -21.41 21.29 -5.19
C TYR A 207 -21.10 19.82 -5.48
N ILE A 208 -21.46 18.94 -4.56
CA ILE A 208 -21.25 17.50 -4.72
C ILE A 208 -22.29 16.74 -3.90
N LYS A 209 -22.84 15.68 -4.49
CA LYS A 209 -23.79 14.78 -3.84
C LYS A 209 -23.22 13.38 -3.77
N ALA A 210 -23.05 12.86 -2.55
CA ALA A 210 -22.64 11.48 -2.32
C ALA A 210 -23.73 10.50 -2.81
N LYS A 211 -23.33 9.39 -3.38
CA LYS A 211 -24.21 8.32 -3.86
C LYS A 211 -24.49 7.26 -2.78
N ASN A 212 -23.60 7.11 -1.81
CA ASN A 212 -23.70 6.12 -0.71
C ASN A 212 -23.04 6.62 0.57
N SER A 213 -23.13 5.82 1.65
CA SER A 213 -22.57 6.10 2.98
C SER A 213 -21.06 6.32 2.95
N LEU A 214 -20.32 5.48 2.22
CA LEU A 214 -18.86 5.56 2.14
C LEU A 214 -18.42 6.86 1.44
N GLN A 215 -19.11 7.28 0.39
CA GLN A 215 -18.84 8.58 -0.22
C GLN A 215 -19.20 9.75 0.72
N ARG A 216 -20.24 9.64 1.58
CA ARG A 216 -20.49 10.64 2.62
C ARG A 216 -19.33 10.76 3.60
N CYS A 217 -18.76 9.63 4.02
CA CYS A 217 -17.55 9.62 4.86
C CYS A 217 -16.35 10.26 4.15
N ALA A 218 -16.13 9.96 2.85
CA ALA A 218 -15.08 10.59 2.06
C ALA A 218 -15.26 12.12 1.99
N LEU A 219 -16.48 12.60 1.78
CA LEU A 219 -16.77 14.04 1.76
C LEU A 219 -16.48 14.70 3.10
N ASP A 220 -16.78 14.05 4.23
CA ASP A 220 -16.47 14.57 5.56
C ASP A 220 -14.96 14.66 5.79
N ILE A 221 -14.17 13.63 5.41
CA ILE A 221 -12.69 13.65 5.46
C ILE A 221 -12.16 14.85 4.69
N LEU A 222 -12.56 14.99 3.42
CA LEU A 222 -12.04 16.02 2.52
C LEU A 222 -12.53 17.43 2.87
N ASN A 223 -13.66 17.54 3.58
CA ASN A 223 -14.19 18.79 4.10
C ASN A 223 -13.61 19.17 5.47
N ASN A 224 -12.95 18.26 6.19
CA ASN A 224 -12.41 18.55 7.50
C ASN A 224 -11.11 19.38 7.41
N PRO A 225 -11.05 20.60 7.99
CA PRO A 225 -9.84 21.42 7.92
C PRO A 225 -8.64 20.83 8.67
N ASP A 226 -8.88 19.97 9.66
CA ASP A 226 -7.82 19.39 10.48
C ASP A 226 -7.12 18.22 9.80
N ILE A 227 -7.76 17.58 8.81
CA ILE A 227 -7.20 16.48 8.04
C ILE A 227 -6.42 17.04 6.86
N THR A 228 -5.11 16.89 6.91
CA THR A 228 -4.19 17.35 5.84
C THR A 228 -3.71 16.21 4.94
N ILE A 229 -3.89 14.95 5.36
CA ILE A 229 -3.56 13.74 4.59
C ILE A 229 -4.83 12.91 4.50
N ALA A 230 -5.38 12.78 3.30
CA ALA A 230 -6.58 11.99 3.03
C ALA A 230 -6.29 10.85 2.06
N ALA A 231 -6.59 9.61 2.45
CA ALA A 231 -6.51 8.43 1.58
C ALA A 231 -7.92 7.97 1.20
N ILE A 232 -8.27 8.13 -0.08
CA ILE A 232 -9.55 7.70 -0.65
C ILE A 232 -9.28 6.45 -1.49
N LEU A 233 -9.43 5.30 -0.87
CA LEU A 233 -9.14 4.01 -1.47
C LEU A 233 -10.41 3.38 -2.06
N GLY A 234 -10.26 2.40 -2.94
CA GLY A 234 -11.39 1.61 -3.42
C GLY A 234 -11.22 1.13 -4.85
N GLY A 235 -12.08 0.20 -5.27
CA GLY A 235 -12.07 -0.41 -6.59
C GLY A 235 -12.42 0.54 -7.75
N TYR A 236 -12.41 -0.03 -8.95
CA TYR A 236 -12.85 0.68 -10.14
C TYR A 236 -14.27 1.23 -9.96
N GLY A 237 -14.50 2.44 -10.46
CA GLY A 237 -15.84 3.02 -10.47
C GLY A 237 -16.38 3.49 -9.14
N SER A 238 -15.65 3.38 -8.04
CA SER A 238 -16.09 3.86 -6.72
C SER A 238 -16.15 5.40 -6.60
N GLY A 239 -15.58 6.13 -7.59
CA GLY A 239 -15.64 7.60 -7.66
C GLY A 239 -14.52 8.32 -6.91
N LYS A 240 -13.40 7.65 -6.57
CA LYS A 240 -12.24 8.22 -5.84
C LYS A 240 -11.76 9.54 -6.42
N THR A 241 -11.37 9.51 -7.70
CA THR A 241 -10.81 10.67 -8.41
C THR A 241 -11.83 11.79 -8.53
N PHE A 242 -13.09 11.46 -8.85
CA PHE A 242 -14.18 12.43 -8.93
C PHE A 242 -14.42 13.14 -7.60
N VAL A 243 -14.58 12.38 -6.51
CA VAL A 243 -14.83 12.94 -5.17
C VAL A 243 -13.65 13.81 -4.72
N SER A 244 -12.42 13.35 -4.95
CA SER A 244 -11.20 14.10 -4.61
C SER A 244 -11.10 15.43 -5.37
N MET A 245 -11.34 15.40 -6.70
CA MET A 245 -11.28 16.60 -7.55
C MET A 245 -12.38 17.60 -7.19
N GLN A 246 -13.63 17.18 -7.08
CA GLN A 246 -14.75 18.04 -6.76
C GLN A 246 -14.59 18.70 -5.37
N MET A 247 -14.06 17.95 -4.39
CA MET A 247 -13.78 18.49 -3.07
C MET A 247 -12.57 19.42 -3.04
N ALA A 248 -11.57 19.19 -3.88
CA ALA A 248 -10.46 20.12 -4.03
C ALA A 248 -10.94 21.44 -4.63
N LEU A 249 -11.75 21.42 -5.69
CA LEU A 249 -12.37 22.62 -6.26
C LEU A 249 -13.23 23.36 -5.23
N TYR A 250 -14.07 22.65 -4.48
CA TYR A 250 -14.87 23.24 -3.40
C TYR A 250 -14.00 23.91 -2.33
N ASN A 251 -12.92 23.25 -1.91
CA ASN A 251 -12.02 23.80 -0.91
C ASN A 251 -11.23 25.02 -1.40
N VAL A 252 -10.87 25.08 -2.68
CA VAL A 252 -10.17 26.22 -3.28
C VAL A 252 -11.15 27.36 -3.57
N GLN A 253 -12.20 27.10 -4.33
CA GLN A 253 -13.07 28.16 -4.88
C GLN A 253 -14.07 28.71 -3.86
N GLU A 254 -14.60 27.83 -2.97
CA GLU A 254 -15.68 28.22 -2.06
C GLU A 254 -15.20 28.43 -0.62
N LYS A 255 -14.18 27.67 -0.19
CA LYS A 255 -13.68 27.76 1.19
C LYS A 255 -12.41 28.58 1.33
N GLY A 256 -11.69 28.85 0.24
CA GLY A 256 -10.41 29.56 0.30
C GLY A 256 -9.37 28.88 1.19
N ARG A 257 -9.41 27.54 1.27
CA ARG A 257 -8.50 26.76 2.12
C ARG A 257 -7.15 26.46 1.47
N ALA A 258 -7.06 26.71 0.20
CA ALA A 258 -5.87 26.64 -0.63
C ALA A 258 -6.09 27.55 -1.84
N SER A 259 -5.01 27.92 -2.53
CA SER A 259 -5.08 28.75 -3.74
C SER A 259 -4.97 27.93 -5.02
N LYS A 260 -4.45 26.70 -4.93
CA LYS A 260 -4.13 25.84 -6.08
C LYS A 260 -4.51 24.39 -5.85
N ILE A 261 -4.70 23.68 -6.97
CA ILE A 261 -4.78 22.22 -7.05
C ILE A 261 -3.62 21.75 -7.91
N LEU A 262 -2.90 20.73 -7.47
CA LEU A 262 -1.87 20.06 -8.25
C LEU A 262 -2.26 18.59 -8.43
N GLY A 263 -2.59 18.20 -9.66
CA GLY A 263 -2.78 16.80 -10.01
C GLY A 263 -1.42 16.10 -10.18
N VAL A 264 -1.22 15.01 -9.49
CA VAL A 264 0.01 14.20 -9.57
C VAL A 264 -0.35 12.77 -9.93
N ARG A 265 0.34 12.19 -10.89
CA ARG A 265 0.19 10.80 -11.28
C ARG A 265 1.55 10.23 -11.65
N GLU A 266 1.82 8.97 -11.28
CA GLU A 266 3.03 8.27 -11.71
C GLU A 266 2.88 7.83 -13.16
N PHE A 267 3.97 7.92 -13.90
CA PHE A 267 4.06 7.38 -15.24
C PHE A 267 4.33 5.87 -15.15
N ALA A 268 3.31 5.08 -14.88
CA ALA A 268 3.38 3.63 -14.97
C ALA A 268 3.17 3.21 -16.43
N GLY A 269 4.23 3.13 -17.20
CA GLY A 269 4.19 2.55 -18.55
C GLY A 269 4.50 1.07 -18.51
N GLU A 270 3.59 0.21 -18.98
CA GLU A 270 3.91 -1.19 -19.29
C GLU A 270 5.05 -1.25 -20.31
N GLY A 271 6.31 -1.17 -19.83
CA GLY A 271 7.51 -1.40 -20.64
C GLY A 271 7.79 -0.40 -21.77
N LYS A 272 7.07 0.73 -21.87
CA LYS A 272 7.32 1.76 -22.91
C LYS A 272 7.93 3.01 -22.28
N GLU A 273 9.12 3.36 -22.73
CA GLU A 273 9.72 4.66 -22.42
C GLU A 273 8.84 5.80 -22.96
N ILE A 274 8.72 6.91 -22.22
CA ILE A 274 7.97 8.12 -22.64
C ILE A 274 8.36 8.56 -24.07
N GLY A 275 9.61 8.32 -24.48
CA GLY A 275 10.11 8.60 -25.83
C GLY A 275 9.38 7.89 -26.97
N ALA A 276 8.70 6.76 -26.71
CA ALA A 276 8.04 5.95 -27.73
C ALA A 276 6.62 6.44 -28.12
N LEU A 277 6.04 7.39 -27.36
CA LEU A 277 4.73 7.95 -27.68
C LEU A 277 4.85 9.08 -28.74
N PRO A 278 3.92 9.18 -29.70
CA PRO A 278 3.89 10.29 -30.65
C PRO A 278 3.42 11.60 -29.98
N GLY A 279 3.98 12.74 -30.39
CA GLY A 279 3.64 14.06 -29.85
C GLY A 279 4.82 14.69 -29.08
N ASP A 280 4.67 15.97 -28.70
CA ASP A 280 5.62 16.63 -27.80
C ASP A 280 5.45 16.17 -26.33
N MET A 281 6.30 16.65 -25.44
CA MET A 281 6.25 16.24 -24.03
C MET A 281 4.97 16.68 -23.33
N GLU A 282 4.41 17.85 -23.67
CA GLU A 282 3.17 18.36 -23.09
C GLU A 282 1.97 17.54 -23.57
N ASP A 283 1.91 17.19 -24.84
CA ASP A 283 0.87 16.33 -25.42
C ASP A 283 0.90 14.91 -24.82
N LYS A 284 2.11 14.37 -24.60
CA LYS A 284 2.30 13.03 -24.03
C LYS A 284 1.86 12.96 -22.59
N VAL A 285 2.23 13.97 -21.80
CA VAL A 285 1.91 14.06 -20.39
C VAL A 285 0.44 14.46 -20.19
N GLY A 286 -0.13 15.30 -21.08
CA GLY A 286 -1.50 15.79 -20.98
C GLY A 286 -2.53 14.67 -20.91
N ARG A 287 -2.46 13.69 -21.81
CA ARG A 287 -3.39 12.53 -21.83
C ARG A 287 -3.34 11.65 -20.59
N PHE A 288 -2.25 11.70 -19.87
CA PHE A 288 -2.08 10.97 -18.61
C PHE A 288 -3.05 11.45 -17.53
N PHE A 289 -3.47 12.71 -17.63
CA PHE A 289 -4.38 13.36 -16.69
C PHE A 289 -5.84 13.36 -17.17
N ASP A 290 -6.19 12.61 -18.23
CA ASP A 290 -7.57 12.47 -18.72
C ASP A 290 -8.56 12.07 -17.58
N PRO A 291 -8.25 11.15 -16.64
CA PRO A 291 -9.16 10.83 -15.55
C PRO A 291 -9.46 12.02 -14.64
N LEU A 292 -8.47 12.89 -14.37
CA LEU A 292 -8.69 14.15 -13.64
C LEU A 292 -9.58 15.10 -14.45
N THR A 293 -9.35 15.20 -15.76
CA THR A 293 -10.18 15.99 -16.69
C THR A 293 -11.62 15.50 -16.73
N GLN A 294 -11.83 14.18 -16.82
CA GLN A 294 -13.16 13.56 -16.77
C GLN A 294 -13.88 13.77 -15.43
N SER A 295 -13.14 14.08 -14.37
CA SER A 295 -13.68 14.41 -13.05
C SER A 295 -14.17 15.85 -12.94
N LEU A 296 -13.95 16.69 -13.97
CA LEU A 296 -14.46 18.05 -14.07
C LEU A 296 -15.81 18.05 -14.78
N ASN A 297 -16.76 18.87 -14.32
CA ASN A 297 -18.11 18.95 -14.91
C ASN A 297 -18.08 19.51 -16.35
N GLY A 298 -17.19 20.46 -16.62
CA GLY A 298 -16.98 21.08 -17.93
C GLY A 298 -15.89 20.41 -18.77
N GLY A 299 -15.33 19.27 -18.33
CA GLY A 299 -14.33 18.51 -19.03
C GLY A 299 -13.09 19.33 -19.41
N GLU A 300 -12.62 19.15 -20.65
CA GLU A 300 -11.41 19.81 -21.18
C GLU A 300 -11.50 21.36 -21.16
N PHE A 301 -12.69 21.90 -21.42
CA PHE A 301 -12.88 23.36 -21.40
C PHE A 301 -12.67 23.94 -19.99
N GLU A 302 -13.21 23.27 -18.98
CA GLU A 302 -13.01 23.66 -17.58
C GLU A 302 -11.54 23.48 -17.16
N LEU A 303 -10.90 22.38 -17.57
CA LEU A 303 -9.47 22.16 -17.31
C LEU A 303 -8.62 23.31 -17.83
N GLN A 304 -8.81 23.71 -19.08
CA GLN A 304 -8.04 24.80 -19.68
C GLN A 304 -8.28 26.12 -18.96
N SER A 305 -9.54 26.41 -18.61
CA SER A 305 -9.90 27.62 -17.84
C SER A 305 -9.21 27.62 -16.47
N LEU A 306 -9.22 26.49 -15.75
CA LEU A 306 -8.57 26.38 -14.44
C LEU A 306 -7.04 26.50 -14.55
N LYS A 307 -6.43 25.95 -15.59
CA LYS A 307 -4.99 26.10 -15.86
C LYS A 307 -4.63 27.55 -16.19
N MET A 308 -5.36 28.20 -17.08
CA MET A 308 -5.13 29.62 -17.44
C MET A 308 -5.23 30.56 -16.25
N ASN A 309 -6.13 30.27 -15.31
CA ASN A 309 -6.30 31.03 -14.06
C ASN A 309 -5.31 30.61 -12.96
N GLY A 310 -4.42 29.66 -13.20
CA GLY A 310 -3.43 29.19 -12.23
C GLY A 310 -4.03 28.42 -11.03
N VAL A 311 -5.29 27.96 -11.16
CA VAL A 311 -6.01 27.23 -10.10
C VAL A 311 -5.68 25.75 -10.13
N LEU A 312 -5.50 25.16 -11.32
CA LEU A 312 -5.16 23.75 -11.49
C LEU A 312 -3.88 23.61 -12.32
N ASP A 313 -2.99 22.76 -11.87
CA ASP A 313 -1.82 22.34 -12.61
C ASP A 313 -1.64 20.82 -12.49
N THR A 314 -0.78 20.24 -13.33
CA THR A 314 -0.49 18.82 -13.34
C THR A 314 1.01 18.57 -13.37
N ASN A 315 1.47 17.54 -12.63
CA ASN A 315 2.89 17.23 -12.55
C ASN A 315 3.10 15.73 -12.32
N ILE A 316 4.32 15.26 -12.59
CA ILE A 316 4.77 13.91 -12.21
C ILE A 316 5.75 14.01 -11.03
N PRO A 317 5.87 12.96 -10.18
CA PRO A 317 6.72 13.02 -8.98
C PRO A 317 8.17 13.43 -9.27
N PHE A 318 8.70 13.02 -10.40
CA PHE A 318 10.08 13.33 -10.79
C PHE A 318 10.38 14.84 -10.80
N PHE A 319 9.46 15.67 -11.31
CA PHE A 319 9.65 17.13 -11.42
C PHE A 319 9.31 17.90 -10.14
N MET A 320 8.83 17.22 -9.09
CA MET A 320 8.51 17.87 -7.81
C MET A 320 9.74 18.11 -6.93
N LYS A 321 10.91 17.56 -7.30
CA LYS A 321 12.15 17.70 -6.53
C LYS A 321 12.56 19.17 -6.42
N GLY A 322 12.86 19.62 -5.18
CA GLY A 322 13.35 20.98 -4.91
C GLY A 322 12.26 22.04 -4.79
N THR A 323 10.99 21.71 -5.01
CA THR A 323 9.86 22.65 -4.89
C THR A 323 9.10 22.42 -3.59
N THR A 324 8.66 23.50 -2.95
CA THR A 324 7.72 23.45 -1.82
C THR A 324 6.37 24.03 -2.28
N TYR A 325 5.31 23.31 -2.03
CA TYR A 325 3.94 23.70 -2.41
C TYR A 325 3.22 24.26 -1.20
N ASN A 326 2.97 25.59 -1.19
CA ASN A 326 2.18 26.25 -0.17
C ASN A 326 0.76 26.47 -0.69
N GLU A 327 -0.21 26.52 0.21
CA GLU A 327 -1.63 26.75 -0.10
C GLU A 327 -2.12 25.90 -1.29
N THR A 328 -1.67 24.64 -1.32
CA THR A 328 -1.91 23.75 -2.45
C THR A 328 -2.58 22.45 -2.00
N ILE A 329 -3.61 22.02 -2.72
CA ILE A 329 -4.17 20.68 -2.59
C ILE A 329 -3.51 19.80 -3.65
N ILE A 330 -2.69 18.84 -3.23
CA ILE A 330 -2.08 17.86 -4.11
C ILE A 330 -3.03 16.65 -4.20
N ILE A 331 -3.43 16.27 -5.41
CA ILE A 331 -4.23 15.08 -5.68
C ILE A 331 -3.31 14.07 -6.36
N CYS A 332 -2.96 12.99 -5.65
CA CYS A 332 -2.26 11.84 -6.24
C CYS A 332 -3.31 10.85 -6.75
N ASP A 333 -3.47 10.76 -8.06
CA ASP A 333 -4.33 9.78 -8.72
C ASP A 333 -3.53 8.50 -9.02
N GLU A 334 -4.16 7.32 -8.97
CA GLU A 334 -3.52 6.00 -9.04
C GLU A 334 -2.35 5.90 -8.03
N ALA A 335 -2.62 6.30 -6.79
CA ALA A 335 -1.59 6.40 -5.75
C ALA A 335 -1.00 5.04 -5.34
N GLU A 336 -1.63 3.92 -5.71
CA GLU A 336 -1.12 2.55 -5.54
C GLU A 336 0.12 2.25 -6.34
N ASP A 337 0.39 3.01 -7.42
CA ASP A 337 1.56 2.86 -8.27
C ASP A 337 2.75 3.71 -7.82
N LEU A 338 2.53 4.55 -6.79
CA LEU A 338 3.61 5.35 -6.21
C LEU A 338 4.52 4.48 -5.33
N THR A 339 5.82 4.54 -5.59
CA THR A 339 6.83 3.92 -4.71
C THR A 339 6.92 4.63 -3.36
N GLU A 340 7.51 3.99 -2.35
CA GLU A 340 7.74 4.59 -1.03
C GLU A 340 8.55 5.89 -1.12
N SER A 341 9.56 5.91 -2.00
CA SER A 341 10.39 7.10 -2.24
C SER A 341 9.59 8.26 -2.85
N GLN A 342 8.62 7.97 -3.72
CA GLN A 342 7.75 8.98 -4.33
C GLN A 342 6.70 9.51 -3.36
N ILE A 343 6.02 8.64 -2.60
CA ILE A 343 5.10 9.08 -1.53
C ILE A 343 5.84 9.98 -0.53
N ARG A 344 7.04 9.58 -0.11
CA ARG A 344 7.90 10.39 0.76
C ARG A 344 8.29 11.71 0.12
N LEU A 345 8.68 11.68 -1.17
CA LEU A 345 9.03 12.89 -1.92
C LEU A 345 7.86 13.87 -1.92
N ILE A 346 6.67 13.43 -2.35
CA ILE A 346 5.48 14.29 -2.45
C ILE A 346 5.09 14.83 -1.07
N GLY A 347 5.00 13.96 -0.06
CA GLY A 347 4.62 14.33 1.31
C GLY A 347 5.57 15.37 1.93
N THR A 348 6.88 15.28 1.66
CA THR A 348 7.87 16.26 2.16
C THR A 348 7.90 17.57 1.39
N ARG A 349 7.12 17.71 0.31
CA ARG A 349 6.95 18.97 -0.45
C ARG A 349 5.73 19.79 -0.03
N LEU A 350 4.88 19.26 0.84
CA LEU A 350 3.75 19.99 1.40
C LEU A 350 4.26 21.13 2.29
N GLY A 351 3.93 22.34 1.91
CA GLY A 351 4.22 23.57 2.67
C GLY A 351 3.03 24.01 3.53
N THR A 352 3.03 25.29 3.90
CA THR A 352 1.99 25.91 4.73
C THR A 352 0.62 25.82 4.05
N ASP A 353 -0.43 25.48 4.83
CA ASP A 353 -1.82 25.39 4.39
C ASP A 353 -2.06 24.46 3.20
N SER A 354 -1.19 23.47 3.04
CA SER A 354 -1.30 22.46 1.97
C SER A 354 -1.83 21.13 2.48
N ARG A 355 -2.41 20.35 1.55
CA ARG A 355 -3.04 19.06 1.81
C ARG A 355 -2.69 18.08 0.71
N ILE A 356 -2.77 16.80 1.03
CA ILE A 356 -2.62 15.72 0.04
C ILE A 356 -3.84 14.80 0.08
N TYR A 357 -4.39 14.53 -1.09
CA TYR A 357 -5.43 13.54 -1.34
C TYR A 357 -4.84 12.43 -2.18
N LEU A 358 -4.81 11.21 -1.63
CA LEU A 358 -4.29 10.01 -2.29
C LEU A 358 -5.49 9.17 -2.73
N ALA A 359 -5.75 9.13 -4.03
CA ALA A 359 -6.79 8.32 -4.63
C ALA A 359 -6.16 7.07 -5.24
N GLY A 360 -6.54 5.86 -4.78
CA GLY A 360 -5.88 4.66 -5.24
C GLY A 360 -6.66 3.37 -5.05
N ASP A 361 -6.29 2.34 -5.83
CA ASP A 361 -6.80 0.98 -5.72
C ASP A 361 -5.64 -0.01 -5.56
N TYR A 362 -5.31 -0.33 -4.33
CA TYR A 362 -4.18 -1.23 -4.03
C TYR A 362 -4.28 -2.61 -4.69
N LYS A 363 -5.48 -3.06 -5.10
CA LYS A 363 -5.67 -4.35 -5.80
C LYS A 363 -5.17 -4.30 -7.25
N GLN A 364 -4.99 -3.09 -7.80
CA GLN A 364 -4.60 -2.84 -9.18
C GLN A 364 -3.16 -2.38 -9.32
N SER A 365 -2.42 -2.30 -8.22
CA SER A 365 -1.03 -1.84 -8.22
C SER A 365 -0.17 -2.61 -9.22
N LEU A 366 0.55 -1.88 -10.06
CA LEU A 366 1.56 -2.41 -10.98
C LEU A 366 2.89 -2.69 -10.27
N LEU A 367 3.06 -2.18 -9.05
CA LEU A 367 4.22 -2.53 -8.21
C LEU A 367 4.17 -4.02 -7.92
N SER A 368 5.31 -4.69 -8.00
CA SER A 368 5.41 -6.13 -7.82
C SER A 368 4.63 -6.56 -6.57
N LYS A 369 3.89 -7.68 -6.65
CA LYS A 369 3.04 -8.27 -5.59
C LYS A 369 3.81 -8.68 -4.32
N THR A 370 4.91 -8.03 -4.03
CA THR A 370 5.56 -8.11 -2.73
C THR A 370 4.66 -7.41 -1.72
N ASN A 371 4.38 -8.07 -0.63
CA ASN A 371 3.40 -7.83 0.43
C ASN A 371 3.39 -6.44 1.10
N HIS A 372 3.88 -5.39 0.44
CA HIS A 372 4.04 -4.07 1.04
C HIS A 372 3.75 -2.97 0.02
N ASN A 373 2.45 -2.83 -0.35
CA ASN A 373 2.08 -1.64 -1.10
C ASN A 373 2.31 -0.40 -0.21
N PRO A 374 3.12 0.59 -0.66
CA PRO A 374 3.49 1.75 0.15
C PRO A 374 2.27 2.57 0.62
N LEU A 375 1.20 2.60 -0.18
CA LEU A 375 -0.06 3.27 0.16
C LEU A 375 -0.76 2.58 1.33
N ILE A 376 -0.82 1.23 1.34
CA ILE A 376 -1.39 0.46 2.45
C ILE A 376 -0.54 0.64 3.71
N LYS A 377 0.79 0.50 3.59
CA LYS A 377 1.72 0.73 4.70
C LYS A 377 1.50 2.10 5.33
N MET A 378 1.42 3.15 4.51
CA MET A 378 1.16 4.51 4.98
C MET A 378 -0.19 4.61 5.73
N CYS A 379 -1.26 4.01 5.20
CA CYS A 379 -2.57 4.03 5.84
C CYS A 379 -2.56 3.32 7.20
N ASN A 380 -1.88 2.18 7.30
CA ASN A 380 -1.75 1.43 8.54
C ASN A 380 -0.91 2.16 9.59
N GLU A 381 0.16 2.85 9.19
CA GLU A 381 1.04 3.62 10.09
C GLU A 381 0.39 4.93 10.57
N PHE A 382 -0.39 5.60 9.70
CA PHE A 382 -1.00 6.88 10.04
C PHE A 382 -2.37 6.77 10.72
N LYS A 383 -2.96 5.57 10.82
CA LYS A 383 -4.23 5.38 11.53
C LYS A 383 -4.14 5.95 12.94
N GLY A 384 -5.18 6.68 13.34
CA GLY A 384 -5.21 7.34 14.65
C GLY A 384 -4.45 8.66 14.73
N ASN A 385 -3.79 9.12 13.67
CA ASN A 385 -3.24 10.47 13.63
C ASN A 385 -4.35 11.47 13.29
N LYS A 386 -4.46 12.56 14.06
CA LYS A 386 -5.48 13.60 13.86
C LYS A 386 -5.42 14.30 12.50
N LYS A 387 -4.24 14.30 11.85
CA LYS A 387 -4.02 14.89 10.52
C LYS A 387 -4.35 13.93 9.37
N PHE A 388 -4.66 12.68 9.68
CA PHE A 388 -4.92 11.63 8.70
C PHE A 388 -6.36 11.17 8.72
N GLY A 389 -6.94 10.99 7.54
CA GLY A 389 -8.23 10.32 7.33
C GLY A 389 -8.13 9.33 6.18
N CYS A 390 -8.74 8.17 6.36
CA CYS A 390 -8.80 7.13 5.34
C CYS A 390 -10.24 6.65 5.17
N ILE A 391 -10.63 6.32 3.95
CA ILE A 391 -11.89 5.63 3.65
C ILE A 391 -11.72 4.73 2.44
N TYR A 392 -12.18 3.47 2.57
CA TYR A 392 -12.22 2.50 1.48
C TYR A 392 -13.61 2.46 0.85
N LEU A 393 -13.73 2.90 -0.39
CA LEU A 393 -14.96 2.90 -1.17
C LEU A 393 -15.16 1.53 -1.82
N GLY A 394 -15.82 0.62 -1.11
CA GLY A 394 -16.02 -0.77 -1.55
C GLY A 394 -17.08 -0.97 -2.64
N GLU A 395 -17.87 0.06 -2.96
CA GLU A 395 -19.00 -0.06 -3.88
C GLU A 395 -18.69 0.58 -5.24
N ASP A 396 -18.86 -0.17 -6.32
CA ASP A 396 -18.90 0.38 -7.68
C ASP A 396 -20.21 1.16 -7.88
N VAL A 397 -20.08 2.45 -8.18
CA VAL A 397 -21.22 3.36 -8.42
C VAL A 397 -21.48 3.61 -9.92
N ARG A 398 -20.82 2.88 -10.81
CA ARG A 398 -21.01 2.90 -12.26
C ARG A 398 -22.26 2.12 -12.69
N SER A 399 -22.36 1.81 -13.96
CA SER A 399 -23.47 1.05 -14.53
C SER A 399 -23.43 -0.44 -14.15
N GLU A 400 -24.58 -1.11 -14.22
CA GLU A 400 -24.67 -2.57 -14.05
C GLU A 400 -23.74 -3.33 -14.99
N THR A 401 -23.58 -2.86 -16.23
CA THR A 401 -22.66 -3.46 -17.19
C THR A 401 -21.20 -3.43 -16.70
N SER A 402 -20.77 -2.30 -16.11
CA SER A 402 -19.42 -2.20 -15.54
C SER A 402 -19.23 -3.18 -14.38
N LYS A 403 -20.23 -3.34 -13.52
CA LYS A 403 -20.21 -4.31 -12.40
C LYS A 403 -20.06 -5.75 -12.91
N MET A 404 -20.81 -6.13 -13.96
CA MET A 404 -20.72 -7.47 -14.55
C MET A 404 -19.30 -7.80 -15.05
N PHE A 405 -18.60 -6.83 -15.65
CA PHE A 405 -17.21 -7.04 -16.09
C PHE A 405 -16.24 -7.13 -14.91
N ALA A 406 -16.42 -6.31 -13.87
CA ALA A 406 -15.59 -6.38 -12.66
C ALA A 406 -15.75 -7.76 -12.00
N GLU A 407 -16.97 -8.24 -11.77
CA GLU A 407 -17.26 -9.53 -11.15
C GLU A 407 -16.76 -10.74 -11.96
N LEU A 408 -16.64 -10.61 -13.29
CA LEU A 408 -16.15 -11.68 -14.15
C LEU A 408 -14.68 -11.99 -13.93
N PHE A 409 -13.87 -10.97 -13.63
CA PHE A 409 -12.40 -11.06 -13.53
C PHE A 409 -11.88 -10.94 -12.09
N GLU A 410 -12.73 -10.75 -11.09
CA GLU A 410 -12.38 -10.76 -9.67
C GLU A 410 -12.34 -12.17 -9.04
N LYS A 411 -12.45 -13.24 -9.84
CA LYS A 411 -12.45 -14.64 -9.38
C LYS A 411 -11.06 -15.24 -9.36
#